data_69a4f1877eacc543cbf59a3d50009d5e
#
_entry.id   69a4f1877eacc543cbf59a3d50009d5e
#
_cell.length_a   1.000
_cell.length_b   1.000
_cell.length_c   1.000
_cell.angle_alpha   90.00
_cell.angle_beta   90.00
_cell.angle_gamma   90.00
#
_symmetry.space_group_name_H-M   'P 1'
#
loop_
_entity.id
_entity.type
_entity.pdbx_description
1 polymer ?
#
loop_
_entity_poly.entity_id
_entity_poly.type
_entity_poly.pdbx_seq_one_letter_code
_entity_poly.pdbx_strand_id
1 'polypeptide(L)'
;MPITHKKGNAVDALINGEVDVLLHCCNARGVMGAGIALEIKNRIPDAYEVYKHNHELGSITIGEYLRNDNRCGYVVNMVAQAGYGIANVRYVDYGMLAKCLNQVEVFSCCTNNKIGIPYKLASDRAGGDWQIVLELVEGILGDKFDITVYEL
;
A
#
# COMPACT_ATOMS: atom_id res chain seq x y z
N MET A 1 -6.55 5.83 -16.80
CA MET A 1 -5.12 6.06 -17.13
C MET A 1 -4.38 4.73 -17.02
N PRO A 2 -3.43 4.45 -17.91
CA PRO A 2 -2.66 3.22 -17.79
C PRO A 2 -1.76 3.26 -16.56
N ILE A 3 -1.52 2.09 -15.98
CA ILE A 3 -0.58 1.95 -14.88
C ILE A 3 0.84 1.98 -15.44
N THR A 4 1.70 2.80 -14.86
CA THR A 4 3.11 2.92 -15.23
C THR A 4 3.94 1.96 -14.39
N HIS A 5 4.91 1.29 -15.02
CA HIS A 5 5.89 0.45 -14.32
C HIS A 5 7.25 1.13 -14.34
N LYS A 6 7.93 1.18 -13.19
CA LYS A 6 9.20 1.89 -13.06
C LYS A 6 10.15 1.12 -12.14
N LYS A 7 11.43 1.11 -12.48
CA LYS A 7 12.47 0.63 -11.56
C LYS A 7 12.67 1.65 -10.46
N GLY A 8 12.74 1.20 -9.23
CA GLY A 8 12.96 2.08 -8.09
C GLY A 8 12.36 1.54 -6.82
N ASN A 9 12.56 2.28 -5.74
CA ASN A 9 12.06 1.98 -4.41
C ASN A 9 10.81 2.82 -4.15
N ALA A 10 9.69 2.15 -3.84
CA ALA A 10 8.41 2.83 -3.62
C ALA A 10 8.44 3.78 -2.41
N VAL A 11 9.19 3.42 -1.37
CA VAL A 11 9.32 4.29 -0.17
C VAL A 11 10.13 5.54 -0.52
N ASP A 12 11.21 5.39 -1.30
CA ASP A 12 11.96 6.55 -1.80
C ASP A 12 11.06 7.47 -2.62
N ALA A 13 10.20 6.91 -3.46
CA ALA A 13 9.29 7.70 -4.30
C ALA A 13 8.34 8.55 -3.46
N LEU A 14 7.84 8.01 -2.36
CA LEU A 14 7.00 8.77 -1.43
C LEU A 14 7.80 9.88 -0.74
N ILE A 15 8.97 9.55 -0.23
CA ILE A 15 9.82 10.51 0.48
C ILE A 15 10.27 11.65 -0.44
N ASN A 16 10.58 11.33 -1.69
CA ASN A 16 11.07 12.31 -2.68
C ASN A 16 9.95 13.08 -3.38
N GLY A 17 8.69 12.74 -3.15
CA GLY A 17 7.56 13.45 -3.74
C GLY A 17 7.17 13.01 -5.15
N GLU A 18 7.69 11.89 -5.64
CA GLU A 18 7.26 11.33 -6.92
C GLU A 18 5.80 10.86 -6.86
N VAL A 19 5.38 10.35 -5.71
CA VAL A 19 3.98 9.98 -5.44
C VAL A 19 3.56 10.59 -4.11
N ASP A 20 2.27 10.79 -3.94
CA ASP A 20 1.71 11.38 -2.72
C ASP A 20 1.11 10.34 -1.79
N VAL A 21 0.77 9.18 -2.33
CA VAL A 21 0.16 8.08 -1.59
C VAL A 21 0.91 6.80 -1.94
N LEU A 22 1.37 6.09 -0.92
CA LEU A 22 1.99 4.76 -1.07
C LEU A 22 1.05 3.73 -0.45
N LEU A 23 0.65 2.75 -1.25
CA LEU A 23 -0.18 1.64 -0.77
C LEU A 23 0.68 0.43 -0.45
N HIS A 24 0.39 -0.24 0.66
CA HIS A 24 0.93 -1.58 0.90
C HIS A 24 -0.09 -2.44 1.64
N CYS A 25 0.07 -3.75 1.53
CA CYS A 25 -0.82 -4.72 2.15
C CYS A 25 -0.26 -5.13 3.51
N CYS A 26 -1.11 -5.09 4.54
CA CYS A 26 -0.74 -5.41 5.91
C CYS A 26 -1.54 -6.61 6.41
N ASN A 27 -0.98 -7.30 7.43
CA ASN A 27 -1.66 -8.39 8.10
C ASN A 27 -2.55 -7.86 9.24
N ALA A 28 -3.54 -8.68 9.62
CA ALA A 28 -4.47 -8.34 10.71
C ALA A 28 -3.88 -8.61 12.11
N ARG A 29 -2.60 -8.96 12.21
CA ARG A 29 -1.91 -9.26 13.46
C ARG A 29 -1.16 -8.07 14.06
N GLY A 30 -1.05 -6.96 13.33
CA GLY A 30 -0.37 -5.77 13.83
C GLY A 30 1.15 -5.81 13.72
N VAL A 31 1.71 -6.61 12.81
CA VAL A 31 3.15 -6.81 12.69
C VAL A 31 3.67 -6.30 11.34
N MET A 32 4.69 -5.45 11.38
CA MET A 32 5.46 -4.99 10.23
C MET A 32 6.91 -5.48 10.36
N GLY A 33 7.11 -6.79 10.15
CA GLY A 33 8.38 -7.44 10.47
C GLY A 33 9.27 -7.80 9.29
N ALA A 34 8.84 -7.56 8.04
CA ALA A 34 9.62 -7.98 6.88
C ALA A 34 9.27 -7.17 5.63
N GLY A 35 10.16 -7.21 4.63
CA GLY A 35 9.94 -6.60 3.33
C GLY A 35 9.65 -5.10 3.38
N ILE A 36 8.75 -4.64 2.51
CA ILE A 36 8.39 -3.22 2.44
C ILE A 36 7.77 -2.71 3.75
N ALA A 37 7.02 -3.56 4.47
CA ALA A 37 6.43 -3.15 5.74
C ALA A 37 7.49 -2.80 6.78
N LEU A 38 8.57 -3.57 6.86
CA LEU A 38 9.67 -3.27 7.76
C LEU A 38 10.38 -1.98 7.36
N GLU A 39 10.60 -1.77 6.07
CA GLU A 39 11.21 -0.53 5.57
C GLU A 39 10.33 0.68 5.93
N ILE A 40 9.03 0.58 5.72
CA ILE A 40 8.07 1.64 6.08
C ILE A 40 8.13 1.91 7.58
N LYS A 41 8.11 0.87 8.41
CA LYS A 41 8.19 1.02 9.86
C LYS A 41 9.44 1.79 10.28
N ASN A 42 10.58 1.52 9.65
CA ASN A 42 11.85 2.14 9.98
C ASN A 42 11.99 3.56 9.45
N ARG A 43 11.42 3.85 8.28
CA ARG A 43 11.61 5.14 7.59
C ARG A 43 10.44 6.10 7.76
N ILE A 44 9.24 5.58 8.00
CA ILE A 44 8.00 6.35 8.18
C ILE A 44 7.28 5.82 9.42
N PRO A 45 7.83 6.09 10.63
CA PRO A 45 7.32 5.48 11.87
C PRO A 45 5.84 5.73 12.14
N ASP A 46 5.29 6.86 11.71
CA ASP A 46 3.88 7.17 11.89
C ASP A 46 2.96 6.13 11.24
N ALA A 47 3.39 5.55 10.11
CA ALA A 47 2.62 4.50 9.44
C ALA A 47 2.45 3.27 10.35
N TYR A 48 3.49 2.88 11.06
CA TYR A 48 3.42 1.77 12.00
C TYR A 48 2.57 2.13 13.23
N GLU A 49 2.71 3.34 13.75
CA GLU A 49 1.96 3.78 14.93
C GLU A 49 0.45 3.74 14.69
N VAL A 50 -0.03 4.26 13.56
CA VAL A 50 -1.48 4.24 13.27
C VAL A 50 -1.97 2.81 13.01
N TYR A 51 -1.14 1.99 12.36
CA TYR A 51 -1.49 0.61 12.03
C TYR A 51 -1.61 -0.26 13.30
N LYS A 52 -0.71 -0.13 14.25
CA LYS A 52 -0.78 -0.97 15.45
C LYS A 52 -1.98 -0.64 16.34
N HIS A 53 -2.56 0.54 16.22
CA HIS A 53 -3.78 0.91 16.93
C HIS A 53 -5.05 0.42 16.25
N ASN A 54 -5.02 0.15 14.95
CA ASN A 54 -6.15 -0.42 14.22
C ASN A 54 -5.63 -1.27 13.07
N HIS A 55 -5.70 -2.58 13.22
CA HIS A 55 -5.33 -3.54 12.17
C HIS A 55 -6.45 -4.54 11.92
N GLU A 56 -7.69 -4.07 11.96
CA GLU A 56 -8.85 -4.87 11.63
C GLU A 56 -8.85 -5.24 10.15
N LEU A 57 -9.15 -6.50 9.83
CA LEU A 57 -9.21 -6.99 8.46
C LEU A 57 -10.25 -6.20 7.66
N GLY A 58 -9.85 -5.70 6.51
CA GLY A 58 -10.69 -4.88 5.63
C GLY A 58 -10.66 -3.38 5.94
N SER A 59 -9.90 -2.95 6.95
CA SER A 59 -9.72 -1.53 7.27
C SER A 59 -8.47 -0.95 6.62
N ILE A 60 -8.42 0.38 6.55
CA ILE A 60 -7.19 1.11 6.22
C ILE A 60 -6.84 2.04 7.37
N THR A 61 -5.54 2.29 7.54
CA THR A 61 -5.03 3.38 8.36
C THR A 61 -4.03 4.18 7.54
N ILE A 62 -3.86 5.45 7.88
CA ILE A 62 -3.07 6.37 7.09
C ILE A 62 -2.00 7.00 7.95
N GLY A 63 -0.74 6.71 7.62
CA GLY A 63 0.42 7.34 8.22
C GLY A 63 0.88 8.53 7.39
N GLU A 64 1.45 9.52 8.03
CA GLU A 64 1.90 10.74 7.38
C GLU A 64 3.41 10.85 7.37
N TYR A 65 3.95 11.35 6.28
CA TYR A 65 5.35 11.72 6.17
C TYR A 65 5.46 13.18 5.76
N LEU A 66 5.97 14.02 6.63
CA LEU A 66 6.17 15.44 6.33
C LEU A 66 7.51 15.60 5.61
N ARG A 67 7.45 16.03 4.36
CA ARG A 67 8.64 16.28 3.53
C ARG A 67 9.30 17.61 3.89
N ASN A 68 10.53 17.79 3.43
CA ASN A 68 11.29 19.04 3.66
C ASN A 68 10.64 20.27 3.01
N ASP A 69 9.80 20.07 1.99
CA ASP A 69 9.07 21.16 1.32
C ASP A 69 7.72 21.47 2.00
N ASN A 70 7.48 20.92 3.19
CA ASN A 70 6.25 21.07 3.99
C ASN A 70 5.01 20.42 3.37
N ARG A 71 5.18 19.57 2.36
CA ARG A 71 4.09 18.74 1.81
C ARG A 71 4.06 17.38 2.49
N CYS A 72 2.86 16.86 2.73
CA CYS A 72 2.70 15.52 3.28
C CYS A 72 2.64 14.47 2.19
N GLY A 73 3.38 13.37 2.43
CA GLY A 73 3.11 12.10 1.77
C GLY A 73 2.32 11.20 2.71
N TYR A 74 1.59 10.24 2.15
CA TYR A 74 0.70 9.38 2.93
C TYR A 74 1.01 7.92 2.64
N VAL A 75 1.15 7.12 3.69
CA VAL A 75 1.22 5.67 3.59
C VAL A 75 -0.15 5.12 3.98
N VAL A 76 -0.75 4.35 3.08
CA VAL A 76 -2.01 3.67 3.37
C VAL A 76 -1.71 2.22 3.70
N ASN A 77 -1.99 1.84 4.94
CA ASN A 77 -1.89 0.47 5.41
C ASN A 77 -3.22 -0.22 5.09
N MET A 78 -3.23 -1.12 4.11
CA MET A 78 -4.42 -1.87 3.73
C MET A 78 -4.39 -3.22 4.44
N VAL A 79 -5.28 -3.44 5.39
CA VAL A 79 -5.32 -4.70 6.15
C VAL A 79 -6.16 -5.71 5.37
N ALA A 80 -5.50 -6.40 4.44
CA ALA A 80 -6.14 -7.31 3.51
C ALA A 80 -5.64 -8.75 3.63
N GLN A 81 -4.76 -9.05 4.60
CA GLN A 81 -4.29 -10.41 4.85
C GLN A 81 -4.50 -10.79 6.32
N ALA A 82 -4.99 -12.03 6.53
CA ALA A 82 -5.33 -12.49 7.89
C ALA A 82 -4.09 -12.80 8.72
N GLY A 83 -3.01 -13.28 8.09
CA GLY A 83 -1.80 -13.70 8.81
C GLY A 83 -0.55 -13.58 7.95
N TYR A 84 0.50 -14.29 8.35
CA TYR A 84 1.80 -14.28 7.66
C TYR A 84 2.63 -15.49 8.07
N GLY A 85 3.72 -15.73 7.32
CA GLY A 85 4.85 -16.54 7.79
C GLY A 85 4.96 -17.95 7.22
N ILE A 86 3.91 -18.54 6.65
CA ILE A 86 3.97 -19.88 6.08
C ILE A 86 4.02 -19.77 4.54
N ALA A 87 5.05 -20.38 3.94
CA ALA A 87 5.20 -20.39 2.49
C ALA A 87 4.05 -21.16 1.83
N ASN A 88 3.69 -20.74 0.61
CA ASN A 88 2.64 -21.35 -0.22
C ASN A 88 1.23 -21.28 0.38
N VAL A 89 1.02 -20.44 1.40
CA VAL A 89 -0.31 -20.15 1.93
C VAL A 89 -0.72 -18.77 1.45
N ARG A 90 -1.93 -18.67 0.89
CA ARG A 90 -2.49 -17.37 0.53
C ARG A 90 -3.10 -16.73 1.78
N TYR A 91 -2.49 -15.66 2.25
CA TYR A 91 -2.99 -14.88 3.37
C TYR A 91 -3.89 -13.73 2.95
N VAL A 92 -3.72 -13.24 1.71
CA VAL A 92 -4.52 -12.12 1.20
C VAL A 92 -5.95 -12.59 0.91
N ASP A 93 -6.90 -11.76 1.32
CA ASP A 93 -8.32 -11.90 0.98
C ASP A 93 -8.65 -10.86 -0.07
N TYR A 94 -8.99 -11.29 -1.28
CA TYR A 94 -9.27 -10.37 -2.38
C TYR A 94 -10.49 -9.48 -2.12
N GLY A 95 -11.50 -9.99 -1.42
CA GLY A 95 -12.66 -9.20 -1.04
C GLY A 95 -12.29 -8.09 -0.06
N MET A 96 -11.44 -8.39 0.91
CA MET A 96 -10.94 -7.39 1.85
C MET A 96 -10.00 -6.40 1.16
N LEU A 97 -9.19 -6.85 0.21
CA LEU A 97 -8.35 -5.97 -0.60
C LEU A 97 -9.20 -4.98 -1.40
N ALA A 98 -10.25 -5.47 -2.06
CA ALA A 98 -11.18 -4.60 -2.79
C ALA A 98 -11.85 -3.59 -1.85
N LYS A 99 -12.25 -4.02 -0.66
CA LYS A 99 -12.81 -3.12 0.37
C LYS A 99 -11.82 -2.04 0.78
N CYS A 100 -10.56 -2.40 0.96
CA CYS A 100 -9.50 -1.43 1.27
C CYS A 100 -9.30 -0.46 0.11
N LEU A 101 -9.25 -0.95 -1.14
CA LEU A 101 -9.05 -0.11 -2.31
C LEU A 101 -10.20 0.89 -2.52
N ASN A 102 -11.44 0.50 -2.21
CA ASN A 102 -12.57 1.44 -2.25
C ASN A 102 -12.40 2.57 -1.23
N GLN A 103 -11.87 2.27 -0.06
CA GLN A 103 -11.56 3.29 0.94
C GLN A 103 -10.39 4.18 0.49
N VAL A 104 -9.38 3.61 -0.17
CA VAL A 104 -8.27 4.35 -0.76
C VAL A 104 -8.79 5.34 -1.81
N GLU A 105 -9.75 4.92 -2.64
CA GLU A 105 -10.35 5.80 -3.65
C GLU A 105 -10.93 7.06 -3.00
N VAL A 106 -11.70 6.90 -1.94
CA VAL A 106 -12.32 8.03 -1.22
C VAL A 106 -11.25 8.94 -0.63
N PHE A 107 -10.25 8.37 0.06
CA PHE A 107 -9.18 9.15 0.66
C PHE A 107 -8.35 9.89 -0.38
N SER A 108 -7.96 9.21 -1.46
CA SER A 108 -7.03 9.75 -2.45
C SER A 108 -7.62 10.88 -3.29
N CYS A 109 -8.95 11.03 -3.31
CA CYS A 109 -9.59 12.19 -3.94
C CYS A 109 -9.17 13.52 -3.31
N CYS A 110 -8.61 13.49 -2.10
CA CYS A 110 -8.12 14.69 -1.40
C CYS A 110 -6.62 14.93 -1.60
N THR A 111 -5.97 14.17 -2.48
CA THR A 111 -4.53 14.28 -2.76
C THR A 111 -4.29 14.69 -4.21
N ASN A 112 -3.01 14.75 -4.63
CA ASN A 112 -2.62 15.13 -6.00
C ASN A 112 -2.79 13.99 -7.01
N ASN A 113 -3.50 12.93 -6.67
CA ASN A 113 -3.83 11.81 -7.55
C ASN A 113 -2.66 10.93 -7.99
N LYS A 114 -1.50 11.02 -7.34
CA LYS A 114 -0.32 10.21 -7.65
C LYS A 114 -0.16 9.12 -6.61
N ILE A 115 -0.38 7.88 -7.02
CA ILE A 115 -0.33 6.70 -6.15
C ILE A 115 0.82 5.80 -6.57
N GLY A 116 1.64 5.39 -5.60
CA GLY A 116 2.67 4.39 -5.79
C GLY A 116 2.29 3.07 -5.15
N ILE A 117 2.61 1.96 -5.80
CA ILE A 117 2.46 0.63 -5.23
C ILE A 117 3.74 -0.17 -5.46
N PRO A 118 4.11 -1.06 -4.54
CA PRO A 118 5.24 -1.95 -4.79
C PRO A 118 4.87 -3.05 -5.79
N TYR A 119 5.82 -3.45 -6.62
CA TYR A 119 5.64 -4.60 -7.51
C TYR A 119 5.28 -5.83 -6.67
N LYS A 120 4.31 -6.59 -7.14
CA LYS A 120 3.73 -7.74 -6.43
C LYS A 120 3.06 -7.38 -5.10
N LEU A 121 2.47 -6.19 -5.01
CA LEU A 121 1.59 -5.85 -3.89
C LEU A 121 0.64 -7.01 -3.57
N ALA A 122 0.60 -7.43 -2.30
CA ALA A 122 -0.24 -8.54 -1.81
C ALA A 122 0.03 -9.90 -2.48
N SER A 123 1.09 -10.02 -3.29
CA SER A 123 1.36 -11.21 -4.11
C SER A 123 2.71 -11.85 -3.80
N ASP A 124 3.51 -11.25 -2.94
CA ASP A 124 4.78 -11.80 -2.50
C ASP A 124 4.56 -12.63 -1.23
N ARG A 125 4.68 -12.01 -0.05
CA ARG A 125 4.51 -12.71 1.23
C ARG A 125 3.06 -13.04 1.57
N ALA A 126 2.13 -12.25 1.05
CA ALA A 126 0.70 -12.50 1.26
C ALA A 126 0.14 -13.60 0.37
N GLY A 127 0.90 -14.07 -0.62
CA GLY A 127 0.56 -15.23 -1.45
C GLY A 127 -0.53 -14.99 -2.50
N GLY A 128 -0.87 -13.74 -2.79
CA GLY A 128 -1.85 -13.43 -3.82
C GLY A 128 -1.29 -13.59 -5.22
N ASP A 129 -2.19 -13.68 -6.21
CA ASP A 129 -1.85 -13.65 -7.62
C ASP A 129 -1.71 -12.20 -8.06
N TRP A 130 -0.51 -11.83 -8.54
CA TRP A 130 -0.22 -10.44 -8.94
C TRP A 130 -1.16 -9.93 -10.03
N GLN A 131 -1.53 -10.78 -10.99
CA GLN A 131 -2.44 -10.37 -12.05
C GLN A 131 -3.83 -10.02 -11.50
N ILE A 132 -4.33 -10.79 -10.54
CA ILE A 132 -5.62 -10.51 -9.88
C ILE A 132 -5.53 -9.21 -9.09
N VAL A 133 -4.44 -9.01 -8.33
CA VAL A 133 -4.24 -7.78 -7.56
C VAL A 133 -4.17 -6.57 -8.48
N LEU A 134 -3.43 -6.68 -9.58
CA LEU A 134 -3.29 -5.58 -10.55
C LEU A 134 -4.63 -5.23 -11.18
N GLU A 135 -5.44 -6.21 -11.53
CA GLU A 135 -6.78 -5.99 -12.08
C GLU A 135 -7.70 -5.29 -11.08
N LEU A 136 -7.62 -5.65 -9.79
CA LEU A 136 -8.39 -4.97 -8.74
C LEU A 136 -7.95 -3.50 -8.61
N VAL A 137 -6.66 -3.25 -8.58
CA VAL A 137 -6.13 -1.88 -8.48
C VAL A 137 -6.56 -1.06 -9.69
N GLU A 138 -6.39 -1.60 -10.89
CA GLU A 138 -6.76 -0.92 -12.13
C GLU A 138 -8.27 -0.67 -12.20
N GLY A 139 -9.09 -1.66 -11.86
CA GLY A 139 -10.54 -1.54 -11.92
C GLY A 139 -11.11 -0.53 -10.92
N ILE A 140 -10.52 -0.40 -9.74
CA ILE A 140 -11.03 0.48 -8.69
C ILE A 140 -10.40 1.87 -8.78
N LEU A 141 -9.10 1.97 -9.07
CA LEU A 141 -8.34 3.22 -8.99
C LEU A 141 -7.86 3.74 -10.34
N GLY A 142 -7.74 2.87 -11.35
CA GLY A 142 -6.97 3.18 -12.57
C GLY A 142 -7.51 4.34 -13.41
N ASP A 143 -8.82 4.56 -13.41
CA ASP A 143 -9.45 5.63 -14.21
C ASP A 143 -9.34 7.00 -13.54
N LYS A 144 -9.05 7.04 -12.24
CA LYS A 144 -9.11 8.27 -11.44
C LYS A 144 -7.76 8.77 -10.98
N PHE A 145 -6.76 7.89 -10.90
CA PHE A 145 -5.47 8.21 -10.30
C PHE A 145 -4.33 7.80 -11.21
N ASP A 146 -3.23 8.54 -11.10
CA ASP A 146 -1.97 8.25 -11.75
C ASP A 146 -1.21 7.22 -10.89
N ILE A 147 -1.15 5.97 -11.34
CA ILE A 147 -0.61 4.86 -10.55
C ILE A 147 0.73 4.41 -11.14
N THR A 148 1.74 4.31 -10.29
CA THR A 148 3.05 3.77 -10.65
C THR A 148 3.39 2.56 -9.81
N VAL A 149 3.77 1.48 -10.47
CA VAL A 149 4.30 0.26 -9.85
C VAL A 149 5.82 0.38 -9.78
N TYR A 150 6.39 0.24 -8.60
CA TYR A 150 7.84 0.32 -8.39
C TYR A 150 8.42 -1.08 -8.17
N GLU A 151 9.40 -1.43 -8.99
CA GLU A 151 10.14 -2.68 -8.88
C GLU A 151 11.61 -2.38 -8.58
N LEU A 152 12.13 -3.00 -7.54
CA LEU A 152 13.53 -2.87 -7.13
C LEU A 152 14.49 -3.49 -8.15
#